data_13093a0f7bf1c7078cff4817d0b78926
#
_entry.id   13093a0f7bf1c7078cff4817d0b78926
#
_cell.length_a   1.000
_cell.length_b   1.000
_cell.length_c   1.000
_cell.angle_alpha   90.00
_cell.angle_beta   90.00
_cell.angle_gamma   90.00
#
_symmetry.space_group_name_H-M   'P 1'
#
loop_
_entity.id
_entity.type
_entity.pdbx_description
1 polymer ?
#
loop_
_entity_poly.entity_id
_entity_poly.type
_entity_poly.pdbx_seq_one_letter_code
_entity_poly.pdbx_strand_id
1 'polypeptide(L)'
;MAKFTGFAMKKLNEVGWVEKEKPECGRRDAIIKPLALSPCTSDIHTVWEGAIGDRKDMILGHEAVGIVEEIGEDVKDFKVGDEVIVPAITPDWEDEAAQRGFPSQTTGALGGWKFSNFKDGVFGEVFHVNLADANLAKLPENVKPETAVMLSDMFSTGMMGSENANIKLGSTVAVIGIGPVGLCSVAGARNLGAGRIFAVGTRPNCVKVAKEYGATDIVNYKEGPIDEQILEATDNEGVDAVIIAGGNMETWKQAVKMAKAGSVISNVNYLSGADIVPLPREAWGCGMANIDIATGLCPGGRVRMERLASLIEYGRINPDSLITHKFKGFDKVEDALMLMKDKPKDLIKPVVLCD
;
A
#
# COMPACT_ATOMS: atom_id res chain seq x y z
N MET A 1 -4.37 -21.56 27.02
CA MET A 1 -5.00 -20.79 25.92
C MET A 1 -4.89 -21.59 24.63
N ALA A 2 -5.81 -21.43 23.69
CA ALA A 2 -5.70 -22.07 22.38
C ALA A 2 -4.46 -21.53 21.65
N LYS A 3 -3.77 -22.41 20.91
CA LYS A 3 -2.60 -22.03 20.12
C LYS A 3 -2.96 -21.92 18.65
N PHE A 4 -2.19 -21.16 17.90
CA PHE A 4 -2.32 -21.00 16.46
C PHE A 4 -0.94 -20.91 15.81
N THR A 5 -0.88 -21.21 14.51
CA THR A 5 0.34 -21.13 13.72
C THR A 5 0.37 -19.84 12.91
N GLY A 6 1.55 -19.23 12.79
CA GLY A 6 1.77 -18.06 11.95
C GLY A 6 3.13 -18.08 11.26
N PHE A 7 3.24 -17.36 10.15
CA PHE A 7 4.49 -17.18 9.42
C PHE A 7 5.17 -15.87 9.84
N ALA A 8 6.39 -15.96 10.34
CA ALA A 8 7.02 -14.90 11.11
C ALA A 8 8.44 -14.57 10.65
N MET A 9 8.86 -13.34 10.93
CA MET A 9 10.28 -13.00 11.03
C MET A 9 10.83 -13.63 12.29
N LYS A 10 11.75 -14.60 12.14
CA LYS A 10 12.43 -15.26 13.27
C LYS A 10 13.50 -14.34 13.87
N LYS A 11 14.20 -13.65 13.00
CA LYS A 11 15.20 -12.60 13.21
C LYS A 11 15.54 -11.95 11.85
N LEU A 12 16.42 -10.98 11.83
CA LEU A 12 16.93 -10.41 10.59
C LEU A 12 17.43 -11.51 9.62
N ASN A 13 16.98 -11.41 8.37
CA ASN A 13 17.26 -12.33 7.27
C ASN A 13 16.74 -13.77 7.45
N GLU A 14 15.87 -14.00 8.42
CA GLU A 14 15.31 -15.34 8.66
C GLU A 14 13.80 -15.27 8.90
N VAL A 15 13.06 -16.10 8.15
CA VAL A 15 11.62 -16.29 8.30
C VAL A 15 11.30 -17.74 8.61
N GLY A 16 10.14 -18.01 9.17
CA GLY A 16 9.68 -19.37 9.43
C GLY A 16 8.38 -19.41 10.21
N TRP A 17 7.83 -20.60 10.32
CA TRP A 17 6.60 -20.87 11.04
C TRP A 17 6.82 -20.85 12.55
N VAL A 18 5.87 -20.28 13.28
CA VAL A 18 5.85 -20.21 14.74
C VAL A 18 4.50 -20.62 15.29
N GLU A 19 4.50 -21.21 16.46
CA GLU A 19 3.30 -21.45 17.25
C GLU A 19 3.21 -20.38 18.35
N LYS A 20 2.06 -19.73 18.48
CA LYS A 20 1.77 -18.72 19.49
C LYS A 20 0.45 -18.98 20.19
N GLU A 21 0.24 -18.33 21.32
CA GLU A 21 -1.07 -18.28 21.96
C GLU A 21 -2.03 -17.40 21.15
N LYS A 22 -3.30 -17.86 21.00
CA LYS A 22 -4.34 -17.08 20.31
C LYS A 22 -4.48 -15.71 21.00
N PRO A 23 -4.48 -14.61 20.24
CA PRO A 23 -4.65 -13.28 20.83
C PRO A 23 -6.02 -13.15 21.52
N GLU A 24 -6.06 -12.40 22.61
CA GLU A 24 -7.29 -12.09 23.31
C GLU A 24 -8.14 -11.13 22.49
N CYS A 25 -9.45 -11.37 22.43
CA CYS A 25 -10.41 -10.48 21.82
C CYS A 25 -10.85 -9.43 22.85
N GLY A 26 -10.38 -8.18 22.68
CA GLY A 26 -10.82 -7.07 23.52
C GLY A 26 -12.30 -6.72 23.31
N ARG A 27 -12.89 -5.96 24.24
CA ARG A 27 -14.34 -5.65 24.22
C ARG A 27 -14.83 -5.02 22.90
N ARG A 28 -13.99 -4.27 22.19
CA ARG A 28 -14.32 -3.58 20.92
C ARG A 28 -13.57 -4.14 19.71
N ASP A 29 -12.90 -5.28 19.88
CA ASP A 29 -11.98 -5.86 18.90
C ASP A 29 -12.62 -7.05 18.18
N ALA A 30 -11.92 -7.59 17.22
CA ALA A 30 -12.28 -8.82 16.53
C ALA A 30 -11.06 -9.73 16.34
N ILE A 31 -11.29 -11.04 16.32
CA ILE A 31 -10.35 -12.03 15.82
C ILE A 31 -10.84 -12.46 14.44
N ILE A 32 -9.94 -12.43 13.48
CA ILE A 32 -10.23 -12.69 12.07
C ILE A 32 -9.47 -13.92 11.62
N LYS A 33 -10.16 -14.83 10.92
CA LYS A 33 -9.55 -15.93 10.16
C LYS A 33 -9.35 -15.47 8.71
N PRO A 34 -8.13 -15.57 8.13
CA PRO A 34 -7.89 -15.11 6.77
C PRO A 34 -8.62 -15.96 5.72
N LEU A 35 -9.18 -15.31 4.71
CA LEU A 35 -9.68 -15.89 3.46
C LEU A 35 -8.72 -15.63 2.31
N ALA A 36 -8.16 -14.42 2.25
CA ALA A 36 -7.14 -14.04 1.27
C ALA A 36 -6.08 -13.15 1.92
N LEU A 37 -4.83 -13.43 1.59
CA LEU A 37 -3.65 -12.69 2.05
C LEU A 37 -2.81 -12.28 0.85
N SER A 38 -2.03 -11.19 0.99
CA SER A 38 -1.06 -10.81 -0.02
C SER A 38 0.23 -10.29 0.63
N PRO A 39 1.39 -10.89 0.32
CA PRO A 39 2.68 -10.35 0.73
C PRO A 39 3.01 -9.04 0.01
N CYS A 40 3.71 -8.15 0.70
CA CYS A 40 4.13 -6.85 0.22
C CYS A 40 5.66 -6.69 0.21
N THR A 41 6.16 -5.72 -0.55
CA THR A 41 7.58 -5.35 -0.52
C THR A 41 8.00 -4.84 0.87
N SER A 42 7.08 -4.27 1.66
CA SER A 42 7.36 -3.87 3.04
C SER A 42 7.69 -5.04 3.96
N ASP A 43 7.15 -6.25 3.72
CA ASP A 43 7.56 -7.46 4.43
C ASP A 43 9.02 -7.80 4.11
N ILE A 44 9.46 -7.57 2.86
CA ILE A 44 10.85 -7.74 2.44
C ILE A 44 11.76 -6.73 3.14
N HIS A 45 11.37 -5.44 3.15
CA HIS A 45 12.12 -4.39 3.86
C HIS A 45 12.22 -4.71 5.36
N THR A 46 11.16 -5.24 5.95
CA THR A 46 11.13 -5.64 7.36
C THR A 46 12.16 -6.71 7.66
N VAL A 47 12.14 -7.83 6.90
CA VAL A 47 12.96 -9.01 7.21
C VAL A 47 14.40 -8.85 6.73
N TRP A 48 14.62 -8.36 5.50
CA TRP A 48 15.93 -8.40 4.85
C TRP A 48 16.67 -7.07 4.82
N GLU A 49 15.99 -5.96 5.05
CA GLU A 49 16.61 -4.63 5.13
C GLU A 49 16.58 -4.04 6.55
N GLY A 50 15.90 -4.71 7.48
CA GLY A 50 15.84 -4.27 8.88
C GLY A 50 15.07 -2.97 9.10
N ALA A 51 14.06 -2.68 8.26
CA ALA A 51 13.29 -1.44 8.30
C ALA A 51 12.72 -1.08 9.68
N ILE A 52 12.41 -2.10 10.51
CA ILE A 52 11.89 -1.94 11.87
C ILE A 52 12.82 -2.52 12.95
N GLY A 53 14.06 -2.83 12.58
CA GLY A 53 15.05 -3.50 13.43
C GLY A 53 14.79 -5.00 13.55
N ASP A 54 15.63 -5.67 14.35
CA ASP A 54 15.50 -7.10 14.60
C ASP A 54 14.30 -7.40 15.51
N ARG A 55 13.39 -8.24 15.03
CA ARG A 55 12.20 -8.72 15.76
C ARG A 55 12.21 -10.22 15.84
N LYS A 56 12.03 -10.74 17.04
CA LYS A 56 12.00 -12.18 17.25
C LYS A 56 10.58 -12.70 17.17
N ASP A 57 10.39 -13.70 16.29
CA ASP A 57 9.13 -14.44 16.15
C ASP A 57 7.90 -13.54 15.90
N MET A 58 8.08 -12.40 15.20
CA MET A 58 6.99 -11.50 14.83
C MET A 58 6.28 -12.03 13.57
N ILE A 59 4.99 -12.36 13.69
CA ILE A 59 4.16 -12.73 12.52
C ILE A 59 4.08 -11.56 11.56
N LEU A 60 4.32 -11.86 10.28
CA LEU A 60 4.38 -10.87 9.19
C LEU A 60 3.00 -10.59 8.59
N GLY A 61 2.99 -9.70 7.58
CA GLY A 61 1.81 -9.42 6.75
C GLY A 61 0.90 -8.33 7.29
N HIS A 62 0.25 -7.64 6.36
CA HIS A 62 -0.68 -6.55 6.67
C HIS A 62 -1.80 -6.40 5.62
N GLU A 63 -1.87 -7.26 4.62
CA GLU A 63 -2.92 -7.24 3.61
C GLU A 63 -3.80 -8.50 3.77
N ALA A 64 -5.05 -8.32 4.15
CA ALA A 64 -5.98 -9.42 4.42
C ALA A 64 -7.43 -9.08 4.07
N VAL A 65 -8.13 -10.12 3.64
CA VAL A 65 -9.58 -10.27 3.71
C VAL A 65 -9.84 -11.51 4.54
N GLY A 66 -10.80 -11.49 5.44
CA GLY A 66 -11.07 -12.62 6.31
C GLY A 66 -12.51 -12.72 6.76
N ILE A 67 -12.77 -13.71 7.59
CA ILE A 67 -14.06 -13.95 8.22
C ILE A 67 -13.92 -13.69 9.73
N VAL A 68 -14.91 -13.02 10.30
CA VAL A 68 -14.96 -12.75 11.74
C VAL A 68 -15.13 -14.07 12.49
N GLU A 69 -14.13 -14.49 13.25
CA GLU A 69 -14.17 -15.70 14.06
C GLU A 69 -14.66 -15.41 15.50
N GLU A 70 -14.26 -14.24 16.05
CA GLU A 70 -14.63 -13.81 17.39
C GLU A 70 -14.78 -12.30 17.43
N ILE A 71 -15.71 -11.78 18.22
CA ILE A 71 -15.91 -10.34 18.42
C ILE A 71 -16.05 -10.00 19.90
N GLY A 72 -15.63 -8.80 20.26
CA GLY A 72 -15.84 -8.23 21.59
C GLY A 72 -17.30 -7.85 21.85
N GLU A 73 -17.67 -7.83 23.11
CA GLU A 73 -19.07 -7.60 23.56
C GLU A 73 -19.63 -6.21 23.20
N ASP A 74 -18.77 -5.23 22.95
CA ASP A 74 -19.15 -3.86 22.58
C ASP A 74 -19.15 -3.61 21.05
N VAL A 75 -18.80 -4.60 20.23
CA VAL A 75 -18.89 -4.52 18.75
C VAL A 75 -20.34 -4.57 18.32
N LYS A 76 -20.75 -3.64 17.45
CA LYS A 76 -22.16 -3.41 17.07
C LYS A 76 -22.47 -3.74 15.62
N ASP A 77 -21.53 -3.47 14.72
CA ASP A 77 -21.78 -3.48 13.27
C ASP A 77 -21.38 -4.81 12.61
N PHE A 78 -20.69 -5.67 13.35
CA PHE A 78 -20.21 -6.98 12.88
C PHE A 78 -20.67 -8.12 13.78
N LYS A 79 -20.70 -9.32 13.21
CA LYS A 79 -20.98 -10.58 13.90
C LYS A 79 -20.05 -11.67 13.41
N VAL A 80 -19.92 -12.73 14.20
CA VAL A 80 -19.20 -13.95 13.79
C VAL A 80 -19.79 -14.47 12.49
N GLY A 81 -18.92 -14.79 11.53
CA GLY A 81 -19.25 -15.24 10.19
C GLY A 81 -19.34 -14.12 9.13
N ASP A 82 -19.26 -12.84 9.50
CA ASP A 82 -19.19 -11.76 8.52
C ASP A 82 -17.83 -11.82 7.78
N GLU A 83 -17.87 -11.71 6.45
CA GLU A 83 -16.66 -11.53 5.64
C GLU A 83 -16.27 -10.04 5.61
N VAL A 84 -14.98 -9.76 5.84
CA VAL A 84 -14.49 -8.40 6.05
C VAL A 84 -13.19 -8.11 5.31
N ILE A 85 -13.07 -6.88 4.83
CA ILE A 85 -11.83 -6.30 4.31
C ILE A 85 -11.10 -5.69 5.52
N VAL A 86 -9.84 -6.07 5.69
CA VAL A 86 -8.98 -5.56 6.77
C VAL A 86 -7.99 -4.56 6.16
N PRO A 87 -8.03 -3.28 6.53
CA PRO A 87 -7.05 -2.32 6.04
C PRO A 87 -5.66 -2.63 6.60
N ALA A 88 -4.63 -2.33 5.83
CA ALA A 88 -3.23 -2.49 6.25
C ALA A 88 -2.90 -1.69 7.52
N ILE A 89 -3.60 -0.61 7.75
CA ILE A 89 -3.53 0.19 8.96
C ILE A 89 -4.87 0.14 9.67
N THR A 90 -4.87 -0.32 10.93
CA THR A 90 -6.04 -0.32 11.82
C THR A 90 -5.80 0.70 12.93
N PRO A 91 -6.12 1.99 12.69
CA PRO A 91 -5.80 3.06 13.62
C PRO A 91 -6.42 2.86 15.00
N ASP A 92 -5.73 3.35 16.01
CA ASP A 92 -6.37 3.75 17.26
C ASP A 92 -6.98 5.15 17.06
N TRP A 93 -8.29 5.19 16.88
CA TRP A 93 -9.02 6.42 16.59
C TRP A 93 -9.15 7.35 17.82
N GLU A 94 -8.76 6.87 19.00
CA GLU A 94 -8.71 7.64 20.23
C GLU A 94 -7.34 8.30 20.46
N ASP A 95 -6.31 7.89 19.71
CA ASP A 95 -4.97 8.48 19.74
C ASP A 95 -4.99 9.92 19.20
N GLU A 96 -4.20 10.80 19.81
CA GLU A 96 -4.08 12.22 19.41
C GLU A 96 -3.71 12.38 17.93
N ALA A 97 -2.83 11.54 17.40
CA ALA A 97 -2.43 11.62 15.99
C ALA A 97 -3.62 11.36 15.05
N ALA A 98 -4.51 10.40 15.38
CA ALA A 98 -5.72 10.15 14.61
C ALA A 98 -6.69 11.35 14.67
N GLN A 99 -6.89 11.92 15.85
CA GLN A 99 -7.75 13.10 16.03
C GLN A 99 -7.23 14.34 15.29
N ARG A 100 -5.92 14.45 15.10
CA ARG A 100 -5.27 15.49 14.30
C ARG A 100 -5.32 15.22 12.79
N GLY A 101 -5.92 14.10 12.32
CA GLY A 101 -6.02 13.74 10.91
C GLY A 101 -4.87 12.87 10.38
N PHE A 102 -4.06 12.29 11.26
CA PHE A 102 -2.94 11.40 10.90
C PHE A 102 -3.13 9.98 11.46
N PRO A 103 -4.22 9.28 11.10
CA PRO A 103 -4.55 7.99 11.71
C PRO A 103 -3.48 6.91 11.47
N SER A 104 -2.75 6.96 10.37
CA SER A 104 -1.66 6.01 10.07
C SER A 104 -0.44 6.14 10.99
N GLN A 105 -0.37 7.18 11.82
CA GLN A 105 0.72 7.42 12.78
C GLN A 105 0.35 7.03 14.22
N THR A 106 -0.78 6.34 14.41
CA THR A 106 -1.23 5.93 15.73
C THR A 106 -0.44 4.74 16.27
N THR A 107 -0.52 4.53 17.58
CA THR A 107 0.01 3.33 18.25
C THR A 107 -0.97 2.16 18.10
N GLY A 108 -0.43 0.94 18.11
CA GLY A 108 -1.25 -0.28 18.09
C GLY A 108 -1.94 -0.61 16.77
N ALA A 109 -1.78 0.21 15.74
CA ALA A 109 -2.37 -0.04 14.42
C ALA A 109 -1.70 -1.20 13.68
N LEU A 110 -2.48 -2.00 12.95
CA LEU A 110 -1.97 -3.06 12.10
C LEU A 110 -1.25 -2.44 10.89
N GLY A 111 -0.03 -2.91 10.58
CA GLY A 111 0.75 -2.50 9.43
C GLY A 111 1.32 -1.08 9.46
N GLY A 112 0.98 -0.24 10.44
CA GLY A 112 1.58 1.07 10.61
C GLY A 112 3.04 0.97 11.09
N TRP A 113 3.82 2.03 10.89
CA TRP A 113 5.22 2.08 11.33
C TRP A 113 5.40 1.67 12.79
N LYS A 114 4.60 2.23 13.69
CA LYS A 114 4.59 1.89 15.12
C LYS A 114 4.00 0.51 15.36
N PHE A 115 2.98 0.11 14.59
CA PHE A 115 2.36 -1.21 14.71
C PHE A 115 3.34 -2.34 14.45
N SER A 116 4.10 -2.27 13.36
CA SER A 116 5.13 -3.29 13.02
C SER A 116 6.15 -3.51 14.14
N ASN A 117 6.20 -2.62 15.11
CA ASN A 117 7.04 -2.74 16.31
C ASN A 117 6.37 -3.43 17.51
N PHE A 118 5.04 -3.54 17.54
CA PHE A 118 4.30 -3.88 18.78
C PHE A 118 3.28 -5.00 18.64
N LYS A 119 2.95 -5.46 17.43
CA LYS A 119 1.86 -6.39 17.21
C LYS A 119 2.18 -7.36 16.07
N ASP A 120 1.65 -8.58 16.17
CA ASP A 120 1.70 -9.58 15.10
C ASP A 120 0.83 -9.16 13.90
N GLY A 121 1.30 -9.50 12.70
CA GLY A 121 0.61 -9.24 11.43
C GLY A 121 -0.44 -10.31 11.10
N VAL A 122 -0.86 -10.31 9.83
CA VAL A 122 -2.01 -11.11 9.36
C VAL A 122 -1.63 -12.51 8.83
N PHE A 123 -0.34 -12.87 8.74
CA PHE A 123 0.09 -14.18 8.26
C PHE A 123 -0.03 -15.26 9.36
N GLY A 124 -1.17 -15.33 10.01
CA GLY A 124 -1.54 -16.31 11.03
C GLY A 124 -2.84 -17.02 10.68
N GLU A 125 -3.06 -18.23 11.22
CA GLU A 125 -4.36 -18.91 11.13
C GLU A 125 -5.51 -18.05 11.67
N VAL A 126 -5.17 -17.16 12.61
CA VAL A 126 -6.02 -16.07 13.10
C VAL A 126 -5.18 -14.84 13.39
N PHE A 127 -5.78 -13.68 13.36
CA PHE A 127 -5.13 -12.42 13.74
C PHE A 127 -6.12 -11.44 14.39
N HIS A 128 -5.61 -10.51 15.16
CA HIS A 128 -6.41 -9.55 15.93
C HIS A 128 -6.56 -8.22 15.21
N VAL A 129 -7.77 -7.67 15.22
CA VAL A 129 -8.07 -6.31 14.75
C VAL A 129 -8.68 -5.51 15.90
N ASN A 130 -8.06 -4.38 16.24
CA ASN A 130 -8.54 -3.45 17.25
C ASN A 130 -9.69 -2.60 16.70
N LEU A 131 -10.61 -2.16 17.59
CA LEU A 131 -11.71 -1.26 17.26
C LEU A 131 -12.46 -1.70 16.00
N ALA A 132 -13.02 -2.90 16.02
CA ALA A 132 -13.63 -3.57 14.87
C ALA A 132 -14.61 -2.68 14.08
N ASP A 133 -15.52 -1.99 14.77
CA ASP A 133 -16.53 -1.12 14.13
C ASP A 133 -15.91 0.08 13.39
N ALA A 134 -14.73 0.51 13.78
CA ALA A 134 -14.02 1.62 13.14
C ALA A 134 -13.00 1.20 12.07
N ASN A 135 -12.56 -0.05 12.10
CA ASN A 135 -11.46 -0.53 11.26
C ASN A 135 -11.86 -1.57 10.22
N LEU A 136 -12.87 -2.39 10.46
CA LEU A 136 -13.31 -3.40 9.49
C LEU A 136 -14.34 -2.82 8.51
N ALA A 137 -14.33 -3.29 7.27
CA ALA A 137 -15.40 -3.04 6.30
C ALA A 137 -15.97 -4.37 5.82
N LYS A 138 -17.28 -4.44 5.61
CA LYS A 138 -17.90 -5.65 5.05
C LYS A 138 -17.41 -5.88 3.62
N LEU A 139 -17.11 -7.13 3.31
CA LEU A 139 -16.84 -7.53 1.92
C LEU A 139 -18.17 -7.49 1.15
N PRO A 140 -18.28 -6.71 0.03
CA PRO A 140 -19.48 -6.75 -0.78
C PRO A 140 -19.71 -8.13 -1.41
N GLU A 141 -20.96 -8.59 -1.48
CA GLU A 141 -21.33 -9.93 -1.96
C GLU A 141 -20.82 -10.24 -3.38
N ASN A 142 -20.67 -9.23 -4.23
CA ASN A 142 -20.22 -9.35 -5.60
C ASN A 142 -18.70 -9.17 -5.78
N VAL A 143 -17.93 -9.00 -4.70
CA VAL A 143 -16.48 -8.82 -4.71
C VAL A 143 -15.80 -10.04 -4.09
N LYS A 144 -14.87 -10.64 -4.83
CA LYS A 144 -14.13 -11.81 -4.33
C LYS A 144 -13.05 -11.41 -3.31
N PRO A 145 -12.74 -12.29 -2.33
CA PRO A 145 -11.68 -12.02 -1.37
C PRO A 145 -10.32 -11.68 -2.01
N GLU A 146 -9.91 -12.41 -3.06
CA GLU A 146 -8.65 -12.14 -3.77
C GLU A 146 -8.62 -10.78 -4.46
N THR A 147 -9.77 -10.27 -4.92
CA THR A 147 -9.89 -8.93 -5.51
C THR A 147 -9.83 -7.87 -4.42
N ALA A 148 -10.57 -8.08 -3.33
CA ALA A 148 -10.70 -7.12 -2.24
C ALA A 148 -9.42 -6.95 -1.43
N VAL A 149 -8.56 -7.97 -1.32
CA VAL A 149 -7.29 -7.86 -0.58
C VAL A 149 -6.36 -6.80 -1.18
N MET A 150 -6.48 -6.47 -2.46
CA MET A 150 -5.76 -5.36 -3.10
C MET A 150 -6.16 -3.99 -2.56
N LEU A 151 -7.32 -3.87 -1.89
CA LEU A 151 -7.76 -2.62 -1.28
C LEU A 151 -7.06 -2.34 0.04
N SER A 152 -6.66 -3.40 0.77
CA SER A 152 -6.07 -3.31 2.12
C SER A 152 -4.91 -2.34 2.18
N ASP A 153 -3.98 -2.44 1.22
CA ASP A 153 -2.80 -1.57 1.10
C ASP A 153 -2.68 -0.93 -0.29
N MET A 154 -2.58 -1.74 -1.36
CA MET A 154 -2.17 -1.25 -2.68
C MET A 154 -3.03 -0.09 -3.19
N PHE A 155 -4.35 -0.25 -3.26
CA PHE A 155 -5.23 0.83 -3.66
C PHE A 155 -5.34 1.92 -2.60
N SER A 156 -5.33 1.58 -1.31
CA SER A 156 -5.36 2.59 -0.25
C SER A 156 -4.16 3.53 -0.32
N THR A 157 -2.95 2.97 -0.46
CA THR A 157 -1.69 3.73 -0.58
C THR A 157 -1.60 4.48 -1.92
N GLY A 158 -1.92 3.82 -3.04
CA GLY A 158 -1.84 4.45 -4.36
C GLY A 158 -2.81 5.60 -4.54
N MET A 159 -4.05 5.46 -4.09
CA MET A 159 -5.05 6.53 -4.09
C MET A 159 -4.61 7.69 -3.18
N MET A 160 -4.10 7.41 -1.97
CA MET A 160 -3.55 8.44 -1.10
C MET A 160 -2.42 9.22 -1.79
N GLY A 161 -1.53 8.53 -2.52
CA GLY A 161 -0.48 9.19 -3.30
C GLY A 161 -1.05 10.22 -4.28
N SER A 162 -2.14 9.88 -4.94
CA SER A 162 -2.83 10.76 -5.90
C SER A 162 -3.61 11.87 -5.19
N GLU A 163 -4.26 11.59 -4.08
CA GLU A 163 -4.96 12.57 -3.24
C GLU A 163 -3.98 13.62 -2.68
N ASN A 164 -2.86 13.16 -2.13
CA ASN A 164 -1.81 14.03 -1.59
C ASN A 164 -1.12 14.88 -2.67
N ALA A 165 -1.07 14.40 -3.92
CA ALA A 165 -0.52 15.13 -5.05
C ALA A 165 -1.42 16.31 -5.51
N ASN A 166 -2.57 16.52 -4.86
CA ASN A 166 -3.50 17.63 -5.10
C ASN A 166 -3.93 17.76 -6.58
N ILE A 167 -4.13 16.62 -7.24
CA ILE A 167 -4.49 16.54 -8.66
C ILE A 167 -5.79 17.30 -8.92
N LYS A 168 -5.80 18.12 -9.96
CA LYS A 168 -6.96 18.87 -10.42
C LYS A 168 -7.44 18.33 -11.77
N LEU A 169 -8.66 18.69 -12.15
CA LEU A 169 -9.19 18.37 -13.46
C LEU A 169 -8.25 18.90 -14.57
N GLY A 170 -7.79 17.99 -15.43
CA GLY A 170 -6.88 18.31 -16.52
C GLY A 170 -5.39 18.34 -16.16
N SER A 171 -5.00 18.09 -14.89
CA SER A 171 -3.59 18.08 -14.48
C SER A 171 -2.74 17.11 -15.31
N THR A 172 -1.50 17.50 -15.55
CA THR A 172 -0.44 16.63 -16.05
C THR A 172 0.30 16.03 -14.86
N VAL A 173 0.36 14.68 -14.78
CA VAL A 173 0.87 13.93 -13.62
C VAL A 173 1.98 12.98 -14.04
N ALA A 174 3.06 12.90 -13.27
CA ALA A 174 4.08 11.86 -13.41
C ALA A 174 3.98 10.88 -12.24
N VAL A 175 3.83 9.58 -12.54
CA VAL A 175 3.89 8.50 -11.55
C VAL A 175 5.19 7.72 -11.75
N ILE A 176 6.11 7.84 -10.79
CA ILE A 176 7.43 7.25 -10.85
C ILE A 176 7.44 5.92 -10.11
N GLY A 177 7.71 4.83 -10.85
CA GLY A 177 7.71 3.48 -10.30
C GLY A 177 6.35 2.80 -10.39
N ILE A 178 6.01 2.24 -11.57
CA ILE A 178 4.76 1.48 -11.79
C ILE A 178 4.84 0.03 -11.29
N GLY A 179 5.24 -0.13 -10.00
CA GLY A 179 4.95 -1.33 -9.22
C GLY A 179 3.47 -1.34 -8.78
N PRO A 180 3.04 -2.27 -7.90
CA PRO A 180 1.64 -2.37 -7.48
C PRO A 180 1.05 -1.04 -6.99
N VAL A 181 1.73 -0.35 -6.06
CA VAL A 181 1.29 0.95 -5.53
C VAL A 181 1.24 2.03 -6.62
N GLY A 182 2.28 2.12 -7.47
CA GLY A 182 2.31 3.10 -8.55
C GLY A 182 1.23 2.88 -9.59
N LEU A 183 0.88 1.63 -9.90
CA LEU A 183 -0.27 1.31 -10.75
C LEU A 183 -1.58 1.81 -10.14
N CYS A 184 -1.76 1.60 -8.82
CA CYS A 184 -2.91 2.15 -8.12
C CYS A 184 -2.90 3.69 -8.09
N SER A 185 -1.71 4.32 -8.07
CA SER A 185 -1.60 5.78 -8.19
C SER A 185 -1.97 6.28 -9.60
N VAL A 186 -1.66 5.52 -10.65
CA VAL A 186 -2.16 5.83 -12.02
C VAL A 186 -3.69 5.80 -12.06
N ALA A 187 -4.31 4.75 -11.51
CA ALA A 187 -5.77 4.67 -11.40
C ALA A 187 -6.35 5.82 -10.55
N GLY A 188 -5.68 6.19 -9.46
CA GLY A 188 -6.05 7.31 -8.61
C GLY A 188 -5.99 8.64 -9.37
N ALA A 189 -4.91 8.91 -10.08
CA ALA A 189 -4.75 10.13 -10.87
C ALA A 189 -5.85 10.26 -11.94
N ARG A 190 -6.16 9.16 -12.65
CA ARG A 190 -7.27 9.12 -13.60
C ARG A 190 -8.60 9.43 -12.93
N ASN A 191 -8.90 8.78 -11.80
CA ASN A 191 -10.19 8.97 -11.10
C ASN A 191 -10.35 10.39 -10.54
N LEU A 192 -9.24 11.08 -10.21
CA LEU A 192 -9.24 12.48 -9.78
C LEU A 192 -9.29 13.47 -10.95
N GLY A 193 -9.25 13.01 -12.20
CA GLY A 193 -9.45 13.84 -13.38
C GLY A 193 -8.17 14.34 -14.02
N ALA A 194 -7.02 13.69 -13.83
CA ALA A 194 -5.80 14.02 -14.57
C ALA A 194 -6.04 13.92 -16.09
N GLY A 195 -5.57 14.91 -16.83
CA GLY A 195 -5.68 14.98 -18.30
C GLY A 195 -4.57 14.21 -19.00
N ARG A 196 -3.36 14.21 -18.44
CA ARG A 196 -2.20 13.47 -18.95
C ARG A 196 -1.46 12.76 -17.82
N ILE A 197 -1.13 11.48 -18.00
CA ILE A 197 -0.47 10.68 -16.97
C ILE A 197 0.74 9.98 -17.59
N PHE A 198 1.93 10.41 -17.17
CA PHE A 198 3.19 9.74 -17.44
C PHE A 198 3.42 8.63 -16.42
N ALA A 199 3.52 7.39 -16.89
CA ALA A 199 3.80 6.23 -16.05
C ALA A 199 5.24 5.75 -16.29
N VAL A 200 6.10 5.88 -15.27
CA VAL A 200 7.53 5.57 -15.38
C VAL A 200 7.80 4.13 -14.97
N GLY A 201 8.22 3.30 -15.93
CA GLY A 201 8.59 1.91 -15.68
C GLY A 201 8.78 1.10 -16.96
N THR A 202 9.26 -0.14 -16.82
CA THR A 202 9.70 -0.93 -17.97
C THR A 202 9.21 -2.36 -18.00
N ARG A 203 8.65 -2.90 -16.91
CA ARG A 203 8.17 -4.29 -16.87
C ARG A 203 6.90 -4.41 -17.73
N PRO A 204 6.85 -5.36 -18.72
CA PRO A 204 5.74 -5.44 -19.69
C PRO A 204 4.37 -5.54 -19.04
N ASN A 205 4.20 -6.40 -18.00
CA ASN A 205 2.93 -6.54 -17.30
C ASN A 205 2.51 -5.24 -16.61
N CYS A 206 3.45 -4.54 -15.98
CA CYS A 206 3.16 -3.25 -15.34
C CYS A 206 2.80 -2.17 -16.37
N VAL A 207 3.48 -2.12 -17.51
CA VAL A 207 3.17 -1.19 -18.61
C VAL A 207 1.76 -1.44 -19.16
N LYS A 208 1.39 -2.73 -19.34
CA LYS A 208 0.04 -3.10 -19.78
C LYS A 208 -1.02 -2.59 -18.80
N VAL A 209 -0.85 -2.88 -17.52
CA VAL A 209 -1.81 -2.46 -16.47
C VAL A 209 -1.82 -0.93 -16.31
N ALA A 210 -0.66 -0.25 -16.42
CA ALA A 210 -0.63 1.21 -16.38
C ALA A 210 -1.50 1.85 -17.47
N LYS A 211 -1.44 1.34 -18.71
CA LYS A 211 -2.31 1.78 -19.81
C LYS A 211 -3.78 1.49 -19.54
N GLU A 212 -4.11 0.31 -19.02
CA GLU A 212 -5.47 -0.06 -18.62
C GLU A 212 -6.00 0.90 -17.54
N TYR A 213 -5.16 1.28 -16.58
CA TYR A 213 -5.51 2.19 -15.49
C TYR A 213 -5.52 3.66 -15.89
N GLY A 214 -5.10 4.00 -17.12
CA GLY A 214 -5.27 5.33 -17.69
C GLY A 214 -3.98 6.11 -17.92
N ALA A 215 -2.81 5.46 -17.87
CA ALA A 215 -1.58 6.12 -18.32
C ALA A 215 -1.67 6.48 -19.81
N THR A 216 -1.41 7.74 -20.12
CA THR A 216 -1.38 8.24 -21.50
C THR A 216 -0.01 8.03 -22.14
N ASP A 217 1.03 8.14 -21.35
CA ASP A 217 2.43 8.07 -21.77
C ASP A 217 3.21 7.08 -20.89
N ILE A 218 4.11 6.33 -21.52
CA ILE A 218 5.03 5.43 -20.80
C ILE A 218 6.44 5.97 -20.93
N VAL A 219 7.09 6.20 -19.80
CA VAL A 219 8.47 6.67 -19.74
C VAL A 219 9.39 5.51 -19.34
N ASN A 220 10.37 5.21 -20.21
CA ASN A 220 11.34 4.18 -19.99
C ASN A 220 12.63 4.75 -19.37
N TYR A 221 12.83 4.56 -18.08
CA TYR A 221 14.02 5.05 -17.37
C TYR A 221 15.36 4.47 -17.87
N LYS A 222 15.34 3.44 -18.73
CA LYS A 222 16.54 2.87 -19.35
C LYS A 222 16.98 3.62 -20.62
N GLU A 223 16.10 4.45 -21.16
CA GLU A 223 16.37 5.25 -22.37
C GLU A 223 16.97 6.62 -22.06
N GLY A 224 17.02 7.01 -20.80
CA GLY A 224 17.61 8.26 -20.32
C GLY A 224 17.01 8.76 -19.01
N PRO A 225 17.46 9.92 -18.51
CA PRO A 225 16.90 10.55 -17.34
C PRO A 225 15.40 10.80 -17.52
N ILE A 226 14.60 10.49 -16.49
CA ILE A 226 13.14 10.57 -16.60
C ILE A 226 12.65 12.02 -16.64
N ASP A 227 13.34 12.94 -15.97
CA ASP A 227 13.06 14.37 -16.00
C ASP A 227 13.26 14.95 -17.42
N GLU A 228 14.32 14.59 -18.11
CA GLU A 228 14.59 15.05 -19.47
C GLU A 228 13.52 14.56 -20.45
N GLN A 229 13.15 13.26 -20.40
CA GLN A 229 12.11 12.69 -21.24
C GLN A 229 10.74 13.36 -21.02
N ILE A 230 10.37 13.65 -19.76
CA ILE A 230 9.09 14.30 -19.43
C ILE A 230 9.13 15.76 -19.81
N LEU A 231 10.22 16.49 -19.58
CA LEU A 231 10.37 17.89 -19.99
C LEU A 231 10.30 18.03 -21.52
N GLU A 232 10.97 17.17 -22.28
CA GLU A 232 10.85 17.15 -23.73
C GLU A 232 9.41 16.90 -24.19
N ALA A 233 8.71 15.94 -23.58
CA ALA A 233 7.33 15.60 -23.92
C ALA A 233 6.29 16.68 -23.48
N THR A 234 6.70 17.66 -22.69
CA THR A 234 5.88 18.76 -22.18
C THR A 234 6.40 20.14 -22.62
N ASP A 235 7.17 20.23 -23.70
CA ASP A 235 7.74 21.49 -24.22
C ASP A 235 8.49 22.28 -23.13
N ASN A 236 9.18 21.61 -22.23
CA ASN A 236 9.86 22.10 -21.02
C ASN A 236 8.93 22.74 -19.96
N GLU A 237 7.64 22.56 -20.06
CA GLU A 237 6.67 23.01 -19.04
C GLU A 237 6.75 22.18 -17.74
N GLY A 238 7.02 20.87 -17.85
CA GLY A 238 6.99 19.93 -16.74
C GLY A 238 5.58 19.46 -16.37
N VAL A 239 5.41 18.99 -15.12
CA VAL A 239 4.15 18.40 -14.64
C VAL A 239 3.56 19.13 -13.44
N ASP A 240 2.23 19.09 -13.32
CA ASP A 240 1.49 19.73 -12.21
C ASP A 240 1.59 18.92 -10.91
N ALA A 241 1.87 17.61 -11.01
CA ALA A 241 2.04 16.75 -9.85
C ALA A 241 3.02 15.59 -10.15
N VAL A 242 3.80 15.20 -9.15
CA VAL A 242 4.67 14.03 -9.22
C VAL A 242 4.31 13.07 -8.08
N ILE A 243 4.12 11.79 -8.39
CA ILE A 243 3.90 10.74 -7.39
C ILE A 243 5.11 9.79 -7.42
N ILE A 244 5.85 9.72 -6.31
CA ILE A 244 6.99 8.81 -6.16
C ILE A 244 6.49 7.54 -5.47
N ALA A 245 6.32 6.47 -6.24
CA ALA A 245 5.90 5.15 -5.76
C ALA A 245 6.98 4.09 -5.94
N GLY A 246 8.20 4.52 -6.24
CA GLY A 246 9.39 3.68 -6.39
C GLY A 246 10.59 4.49 -6.85
N GLY A 247 11.75 3.86 -6.87
CA GLY A 247 13.01 4.51 -7.24
C GLY A 247 13.94 4.69 -6.04
N ASN A 248 14.91 5.56 -6.19
CA ASN A 248 15.98 5.82 -5.22
C ASN A 248 16.20 7.33 -5.03
N MET A 249 17.32 7.73 -4.41
CA MET A 249 17.61 9.15 -4.14
C MET A 249 17.76 9.98 -5.43
N GLU A 250 18.18 9.40 -6.55
CA GLU A 250 18.23 10.11 -7.83
C GLU A 250 16.83 10.45 -8.36
N THR A 251 15.85 9.60 -8.09
CA THR A 251 14.43 9.84 -8.42
C THR A 251 13.91 11.14 -7.82
N TRP A 252 14.33 11.49 -6.60
CA TRP A 252 13.96 12.76 -5.95
C TRP A 252 14.49 13.97 -6.69
N LYS A 253 15.74 13.93 -7.16
CA LYS A 253 16.31 15.02 -7.95
C LYS A 253 15.54 15.22 -9.25
N GLN A 254 15.22 14.12 -9.92
CA GLN A 254 14.47 14.15 -11.17
C GLN A 254 13.03 14.63 -10.95
N ALA A 255 12.37 14.21 -9.86
CA ALA A 255 11.04 14.65 -9.50
C ALA A 255 10.95 16.18 -9.33
N VAL A 256 11.93 16.79 -8.64
CA VAL A 256 11.98 18.25 -8.49
C VAL A 256 12.23 18.98 -9.81
N LYS A 257 13.09 18.41 -10.69
CA LYS A 257 13.41 19.03 -11.97
C LYS A 257 12.26 19.05 -12.97
N MET A 258 11.38 18.02 -12.93
CA MET A 258 10.22 17.96 -13.83
C MET A 258 8.97 18.66 -13.27
N ALA A 259 9.00 19.09 -12.01
CA ALA A 259 7.87 19.69 -11.32
C ALA A 259 7.71 21.16 -11.71
N LYS A 260 6.50 21.59 -12.11
CA LYS A 260 6.17 23.01 -12.32
C LYS A 260 6.21 23.79 -11.00
N ALA A 261 6.40 25.09 -11.08
CA ALA A 261 6.15 25.95 -9.92
C ALA A 261 4.69 25.81 -9.45
N GLY A 262 4.49 25.69 -8.15
CA GLY A 262 3.17 25.46 -7.54
C GLY A 262 2.69 24.01 -7.57
N SER A 263 3.53 23.05 -7.98
CA SER A 263 3.22 21.63 -8.02
C SER A 263 3.34 20.96 -6.65
N VAL A 264 2.87 19.72 -6.57
CA VAL A 264 3.05 18.86 -5.39
C VAL A 264 3.83 17.59 -5.75
N ILE A 265 4.86 17.27 -4.98
CA ILE A 265 5.56 15.99 -5.04
C ILE A 265 5.05 15.10 -3.89
N SER A 266 4.26 14.10 -4.23
CA SER A 266 3.71 13.13 -3.28
C SER A 266 4.58 11.89 -3.22
N ASN A 267 5.09 11.54 -2.03
CA ASN A 267 5.87 10.32 -1.84
C ASN A 267 5.10 9.27 -1.06
N VAL A 268 4.97 8.10 -1.66
CA VAL A 268 4.42 6.87 -1.06
C VAL A 268 5.43 5.71 -1.08
N ASN A 269 6.68 6.01 -1.43
CA ASN A 269 7.76 5.04 -1.47
C ASN A 269 8.52 5.01 -0.14
N TYR A 270 8.84 3.80 0.33
CA TYR A 270 9.80 3.63 1.44
C TYR A 270 11.19 4.04 0.96
N LEU A 271 11.82 4.95 1.69
CA LEU A 271 13.17 5.46 1.39
C LEU A 271 14.20 4.66 2.21
N SER A 272 15.09 3.96 1.51
CA SER A 272 16.20 3.24 2.11
C SER A 272 17.54 3.78 1.61
N GLY A 273 18.60 3.55 2.37
CA GLY A 273 19.99 3.65 1.91
C GLY A 273 20.68 5.01 2.05
N ALA A 274 20.03 6.08 2.51
CA ALA A 274 20.69 7.36 2.80
C ALA A 274 19.91 8.18 3.84
N ASP A 275 20.65 8.92 4.66
CA ASP A 275 20.09 9.81 5.70
C ASP A 275 19.57 11.14 5.14
N ILE A 276 19.88 11.45 3.87
CA ILE A 276 19.57 12.74 3.26
C ILE A 276 18.81 12.51 1.96
N VAL A 277 17.67 13.19 1.81
CA VAL A 277 16.94 13.29 0.54
C VAL A 277 17.46 14.52 -0.22
N PRO A 278 18.11 14.36 -1.39
CA PRO A 278 18.70 15.47 -2.13
C PRO A 278 17.63 16.23 -2.92
N LEU A 279 17.51 17.52 -2.66
CA LEU A 279 16.66 18.43 -3.43
C LEU A 279 17.56 19.40 -4.24
N PRO A 280 17.49 19.42 -5.59
CA PRO A 280 18.26 20.32 -6.41
C PRO A 280 17.85 21.76 -6.17
N ARG A 281 18.72 22.56 -5.55
CA ARG A 281 18.44 23.93 -5.11
C ARG A 281 17.89 24.84 -6.22
N GLU A 282 18.50 24.79 -7.41
CA GLU A 282 18.11 25.65 -8.54
C GLU A 282 16.75 25.23 -9.12
N ALA A 283 16.56 23.92 -9.36
CA ALA A 283 15.28 23.41 -9.86
C ALA A 283 14.13 23.64 -8.86
N TRP A 284 14.43 23.68 -7.56
CA TRP A 284 13.47 24.05 -6.51
C TRP A 284 13.35 25.56 -6.32
N GLY A 285 13.75 26.37 -7.31
CA GLY A 285 13.69 27.85 -7.27
C GLY A 285 14.39 28.45 -6.06
N CYS A 286 15.53 27.87 -5.62
CA CYS A 286 16.21 28.23 -4.39
C CYS A 286 15.31 28.17 -3.13
N GLY A 287 14.30 27.29 -3.12
CA GLY A 287 13.30 27.13 -2.06
C GLY A 287 12.05 28.03 -2.24
N MET A 288 11.91 28.71 -3.38
CA MET A 288 10.84 29.68 -3.60
C MET A 288 9.90 29.33 -4.78
N ALA A 289 9.97 28.10 -5.33
CA ALA A 289 9.13 27.67 -6.46
C ALA A 289 7.69 27.30 -6.04
N ASN A 290 7.33 27.39 -4.76
CA ASN A 290 6.06 26.90 -4.23
C ASN A 290 5.80 25.41 -4.54
N ILE A 291 6.84 24.60 -4.60
CA ILE A 291 6.73 23.15 -4.74
C ILE A 291 6.55 22.57 -3.35
N ASP A 292 5.39 21.97 -3.11
CA ASP A 292 5.08 21.27 -1.87
C ASP A 292 5.57 19.81 -1.93
N ILE A 293 6.00 19.28 -0.79
CA ILE A 293 6.33 17.88 -0.62
C ILE A 293 5.33 17.27 0.36
N ALA A 294 4.51 16.36 -0.12
CA ALA A 294 3.54 15.63 0.67
C ALA A 294 4.01 14.18 0.88
N THR A 295 3.98 13.71 2.11
CA THR A 295 4.35 12.34 2.46
C THR A 295 3.26 11.71 3.31
N GLY A 296 3.24 10.39 3.42
CA GLY A 296 2.31 9.73 4.30
C GLY A 296 2.40 8.22 4.23
N LEU A 297 1.86 7.59 5.25
CA LEU A 297 1.61 6.16 5.28
C LEU A 297 0.11 5.94 5.00
N CYS A 298 -0.22 4.86 4.31
CA CYS A 298 -1.57 4.44 3.94
C CYS A 298 -2.61 4.78 5.02
N PRO A 299 -3.67 5.50 4.71
CA PRO A 299 -4.75 5.72 5.65
C PRO A 299 -5.53 4.42 5.84
N GLY A 300 -5.83 4.08 7.08
CA GLY A 300 -6.62 2.90 7.40
C GLY A 300 -8.08 3.23 7.72
N GLY A 301 -8.73 2.25 8.34
CA GLY A 301 -10.07 2.38 8.87
C GLY A 301 -11.19 2.03 7.90
N ARG A 302 -12.36 1.80 8.49
CA ARG A 302 -13.57 1.30 7.81
C ARG A 302 -13.99 2.14 6.62
N VAL A 303 -14.14 3.44 6.81
CA VAL A 303 -14.67 4.34 5.76
C VAL A 303 -13.75 4.35 4.53
N ARG A 304 -12.44 4.23 4.72
CA ARG A 304 -11.50 4.11 3.61
C ARG A 304 -11.76 2.85 2.79
N MET A 305 -11.94 1.71 3.44
CA MET A 305 -12.20 0.44 2.76
C MET A 305 -13.56 0.44 2.06
N GLU A 306 -14.61 0.95 2.69
CA GLU A 306 -15.95 1.06 2.09
C GLU A 306 -15.95 1.93 0.82
N ARG A 307 -15.24 3.06 0.83
CA ARG A 307 -15.09 3.93 -0.35
C ARG A 307 -14.32 3.25 -1.48
N LEU A 308 -13.25 2.52 -1.16
CA LEU A 308 -12.49 1.77 -2.16
C LEU A 308 -13.32 0.60 -2.72
N ALA A 309 -14.05 -0.13 -1.89
CA ALA A 309 -14.94 -1.19 -2.32
C ALA A 309 -16.02 -0.67 -3.28
N SER A 310 -16.60 0.50 -3.01
CA SER A 310 -17.57 1.11 -3.93
C SER A 310 -16.99 1.42 -5.31
N LEU A 311 -15.69 1.74 -5.41
CA LEU A 311 -15.05 1.93 -6.71
C LEU A 311 -14.98 0.63 -7.53
N ILE A 312 -14.88 -0.54 -6.88
CA ILE A 312 -14.98 -1.84 -7.54
C ILE A 312 -16.43 -2.08 -7.99
N GLU A 313 -17.37 -1.93 -7.08
CA GLU A 313 -18.80 -2.19 -7.34
C GLU A 313 -19.33 -1.38 -8.55
N TYR A 314 -18.89 -0.13 -8.69
CA TYR A 314 -19.29 0.75 -9.79
C TYR A 314 -18.30 0.74 -10.98
N GLY A 315 -17.37 -0.21 -11.03
CA GLY A 315 -16.46 -0.41 -12.17
C GLY A 315 -15.47 0.72 -12.42
N ARG A 316 -15.10 1.47 -11.38
CA ARG A 316 -14.14 2.57 -11.48
C ARG A 316 -12.69 2.11 -11.37
N ILE A 317 -12.46 0.98 -10.72
CA ILE A 317 -11.17 0.30 -10.61
C ILE A 317 -11.36 -1.21 -10.85
N ASN A 318 -10.31 -1.85 -11.36
CA ASN A 318 -10.25 -3.31 -11.55
C ASN A 318 -9.00 -3.86 -10.85
N PRO A 319 -9.08 -4.26 -9.56
CA PRO A 319 -7.92 -4.78 -8.84
C PRO A 319 -7.38 -6.11 -9.39
N ASP A 320 -8.19 -6.90 -10.09
CA ASP A 320 -7.78 -8.19 -10.63
C ASP A 320 -6.58 -8.07 -11.60
N SER A 321 -6.44 -6.93 -12.27
CA SER A 321 -5.30 -6.67 -13.15
C SER A 321 -3.95 -6.65 -12.43
N LEU A 322 -3.93 -6.47 -11.11
CA LEU A 322 -2.72 -6.53 -10.29
C LEU A 322 -2.31 -7.97 -9.97
N ILE A 323 -3.27 -8.91 -9.94
CA ILE A 323 -3.05 -10.27 -9.44
C ILE A 323 -2.42 -11.12 -10.55
N THR A 324 -1.14 -11.42 -10.42
CA THR A 324 -0.40 -12.22 -11.40
C THR A 324 -0.17 -13.65 -10.98
N HIS A 325 -0.15 -13.92 -9.67
CA HIS A 325 0.13 -15.25 -9.11
C HIS A 325 -0.87 -15.55 -7.99
N LYS A 326 -1.45 -16.76 -8.02
CA LYS A 326 -2.40 -17.22 -7.02
C LYS A 326 -1.89 -18.52 -6.39
N PHE A 327 -1.90 -18.57 -5.09
CA PHE A 327 -1.57 -19.73 -4.27
C PHE A 327 -2.82 -20.19 -3.53
N LYS A 328 -2.92 -21.51 -3.25
CA LYS A 328 -4.03 -22.09 -2.50
C LYS A 328 -3.49 -22.82 -1.27
N GLY A 329 -4.10 -22.53 -0.13
CA GLY A 329 -3.71 -23.02 1.18
C GLY A 329 -2.89 -21.98 1.96
N PHE A 330 -3.21 -21.83 3.24
CA PHE A 330 -2.51 -20.92 4.15
C PHE A 330 -1.00 -21.20 4.25
N ASP A 331 -0.61 -22.48 4.15
CA ASP A 331 0.79 -22.93 4.12
C ASP A 331 1.61 -22.33 2.96
N LYS A 332 0.96 -21.76 1.94
CA LYS A 332 1.59 -21.11 0.78
C LYS A 332 1.99 -19.66 0.97
N VAL A 333 1.77 -19.10 2.16
CA VAL A 333 2.22 -17.74 2.49
C VAL A 333 3.74 -17.59 2.34
N GLU A 334 4.51 -18.60 2.74
CA GLU A 334 5.97 -18.63 2.56
C GLU A 334 6.35 -18.57 1.09
N ASP A 335 5.78 -19.44 0.25
CA ASP A 335 6.05 -19.46 -1.20
C ASP A 335 5.73 -18.11 -1.85
N ALA A 336 4.62 -17.50 -1.47
CA ALA A 336 4.20 -16.20 -1.98
C ALA A 336 5.13 -15.05 -1.53
N LEU A 337 5.60 -15.07 -0.29
CA LEU A 337 6.57 -14.09 0.22
C LEU A 337 7.93 -14.24 -0.47
N MET A 338 8.41 -15.48 -0.66
CA MET A 338 9.67 -15.72 -1.37
C MET A 338 9.57 -15.29 -2.84
N LEU A 339 8.42 -15.49 -3.50
CA LEU A 339 8.19 -14.97 -4.85
C LEU A 339 8.29 -13.43 -4.89
N MET A 340 7.75 -12.74 -3.86
CA MET A 340 7.90 -11.28 -3.74
C MET A 340 9.35 -10.85 -3.54
N LYS A 341 10.15 -11.64 -2.83
CA LYS A 341 11.59 -11.38 -2.64
C LYS A 341 12.37 -11.55 -3.92
N ASP A 342 12.13 -12.64 -4.66
CA ASP A 342 12.80 -12.93 -5.93
C ASP A 342 12.40 -11.99 -7.07
N LYS A 343 11.19 -11.46 -7.00
CA LYS A 343 10.62 -10.43 -7.87
C LYS A 343 10.80 -10.71 -9.38
N PRO A 344 10.31 -11.83 -9.89
CA PRO A 344 10.42 -12.15 -11.31
C PRO A 344 9.73 -11.09 -12.17
N LYS A 345 10.12 -10.99 -13.46
CA LYS A 345 9.69 -9.89 -14.34
C LYS A 345 8.19 -9.83 -14.58
N ASP A 346 7.50 -10.95 -14.50
CA ASP A 346 6.06 -11.11 -14.72
C ASP A 346 5.23 -10.88 -13.45
N LEU A 347 5.87 -10.78 -12.28
CA LEU A 347 5.17 -10.54 -11.02
C LEU A 347 4.72 -9.09 -10.90
N ILE A 348 3.44 -8.87 -10.59
CA ILE A 348 2.91 -7.64 -10.02
C ILE A 348 2.57 -7.89 -8.55
N LYS A 349 1.55 -8.72 -8.28
CA LYS A 349 1.14 -9.09 -6.92
C LYS A 349 0.80 -10.59 -6.84
N PRO A 350 1.26 -11.31 -5.83
CA PRO A 350 0.75 -12.63 -5.49
C PRO A 350 -0.41 -12.52 -4.51
N VAL A 351 -1.31 -13.49 -4.55
CA VAL A 351 -2.39 -13.66 -3.57
C VAL A 351 -2.42 -15.10 -3.10
N VAL A 352 -2.61 -15.28 -1.80
CA VAL A 352 -2.81 -16.59 -1.16
C VAL A 352 -4.27 -16.70 -0.74
N LEU A 353 -4.98 -17.70 -1.26
CA LEU A 353 -6.31 -18.11 -0.83
C LEU A 353 -6.16 -19.12 0.29
N CYS A 354 -6.72 -18.85 1.46
CA CYS A 354 -6.46 -19.60 2.69
C CYS A 354 -7.44 -20.78 2.94
N ASP A 355 -8.31 -21.11 1.95
CA ASP A 355 -9.27 -22.21 2.02
C ASP A 355 -8.63 -23.57 1.82
#